data_894e02a7088951a116985f0d6d428526
#
_entry.id   894e02a7088951a116985f0d6d428526
#
_cell.length_a   1.000
_cell.length_b   1.000
_cell.length_c   1.000
_cell.angle_alpha   90.00
_cell.angle_beta   90.00
_cell.angle_gamma   90.00
#
_symmetry.space_group_name_H-M   'P 1'
#
loop_
_entity.id
_entity.type
_entity.pdbx_description
1 polymer ?
#
loop_
_entity_poly.entity_id
_entity_poly.type
_entity_poly.pdbx_seq_one_letter_code
_entity_poly.pdbx_strand_id
1 'polypeptide(L)'
;MLHDEDPIETGEWIESLDSVLDEEGLERAAFLLERLGERASRDGVKLPYSVNTPYRNTIPTRREVRMPGDLFMERRIRSLIRWNALAMVIRANKRPGDLGGHIHSFSSIATLMDVGFNYFFHAGDETREGDLVYIQGHSSPGIYARSFLEGRLTEEQLDNFRREVDGN
;
A
#
# COMPACT_ATOMS: atom_id res chain seq x y z
N MET A 1 -22.80 -20.75 -10.96
CA MET A 1 -23.47 -19.88 -11.94
C MET A 1 -24.94 -19.86 -11.56
N LEU A 2 -25.54 -18.70 -11.36
CA LEU A 2 -26.99 -18.60 -11.20
C LEU A 2 -27.63 -18.97 -12.55
N HIS A 3 -28.65 -19.81 -12.51
CA HIS A 3 -29.42 -20.15 -13.69
C HIS A 3 -30.41 -19.03 -13.93
N ASP A 4 -30.51 -18.54 -15.15
CA ASP A 4 -31.52 -17.57 -15.54
C ASP A 4 -32.86 -18.27 -15.71
N GLU A 5 -33.81 -17.91 -14.83
CA GLU A 5 -35.15 -18.55 -14.79
C GLU A 5 -36.11 -17.91 -15.81
N ASP A 6 -35.86 -16.65 -16.18
CA ASP A 6 -36.65 -15.92 -17.19
C ASP A 6 -35.72 -15.05 -18.09
N PRO A 7 -35.21 -15.66 -19.17
CA PRO A 7 -34.36 -14.93 -20.11
C PRO A 7 -35.04 -13.76 -20.84
N ILE A 8 -36.37 -13.79 -20.92
CA ILE A 8 -37.14 -12.72 -21.59
C ILE A 8 -37.15 -11.48 -20.66
N GLU A 9 -37.54 -11.64 -19.39
CA GLU A 9 -37.53 -10.57 -18.40
C GLU A 9 -36.13 -10.01 -18.23
N THR A 10 -35.10 -10.86 -18.16
CA THR A 10 -33.70 -10.46 -18.11
C THR A 10 -33.32 -9.58 -19.31
N GLY A 11 -33.77 -9.95 -20.51
CA GLY A 11 -33.56 -9.17 -21.74
C GLY A 11 -34.19 -7.79 -21.65
N GLU A 12 -35.42 -7.69 -21.21
CA GLU A 12 -36.17 -6.43 -21.04
C GLU A 12 -35.47 -5.46 -20.07
N TRP A 13 -34.91 -5.98 -18.96
CA TRP A 13 -34.12 -5.19 -18.02
C TRP A 13 -32.84 -4.65 -18.65
N ILE A 14 -32.14 -5.46 -19.46
CA ILE A 14 -30.91 -5.06 -20.17
C ILE A 14 -31.24 -4.01 -21.24
N GLU A 15 -32.27 -4.21 -22.04
CA GLU A 15 -32.71 -3.23 -23.05
C GLU A 15 -33.13 -1.89 -22.43
N SER A 16 -33.76 -1.92 -21.26
CA SER A 16 -34.11 -0.71 -20.51
C SER A 16 -32.86 0.05 -20.06
N LEU A 17 -31.83 -0.67 -19.62
CA LEU A 17 -30.56 -0.04 -19.25
C LEU A 17 -29.83 0.52 -20.46
N ASP A 18 -29.83 -0.21 -21.60
CA ASP A 18 -29.23 0.25 -22.85
C ASP A 18 -29.90 1.53 -23.35
N SER A 19 -31.24 1.63 -23.27
CA SER A 19 -31.97 2.86 -23.60
C SER A 19 -31.54 4.05 -22.73
N VAL A 20 -31.35 3.83 -21.42
CA VAL A 20 -30.84 4.91 -20.53
C VAL A 20 -29.41 5.30 -20.89
N LEU A 21 -28.57 4.34 -21.25
CA LEU A 21 -27.20 4.60 -21.66
C LEU A 21 -27.15 5.45 -22.95
N ASP A 22 -28.02 5.14 -23.91
CA ASP A 22 -28.07 5.83 -25.19
C ASP A 22 -28.70 7.23 -25.12
N GLU A 23 -29.78 7.38 -24.33
CA GLU A 23 -30.53 8.63 -24.28
C GLU A 23 -30.02 9.60 -23.19
N GLU A 24 -29.62 9.10 -22.02
CA GLU A 24 -29.30 9.91 -20.85
C GLU A 24 -27.82 9.83 -20.44
N GLY A 25 -27.08 8.86 -20.97
CA GLY A 25 -25.65 8.72 -20.79
C GLY A 25 -25.22 7.97 -19.51
N LEU A 26 -23.90 7.85 -19.37
CA LEU A 26 -23.25 7.01 -18.36
C LEU A 26 -23.55 7.43 -16.90
N GLU A 27 -23.65 8.73 -16.65
CA GLU A 27 -23.89 9.24 -15.28
C GLU A 27 -25.28 8.86 -14.77
N ARG A 28 -26.29 8.95 -15.64
CA ARG A 28 -27.65 8.56 -15.30
C ARG A 28 -27.79 7.06 -15.10
N ALA A 29 -27.17 6.26 -15.94
CA ALA A 29 -27.16 4.80 -15.80
C ALA A 29 -26.48 4.39 -14.49
N ALA A 30 -25.34 4.98 -14.14
CA ALA A 30 -24.65 4.74 -12.87
C ALA A 30 -25.53 5.07 -11.67
N PHE A 31 -26.21 6.22 -11.68
CA PHE A 31 -27.14 6.62 -10.62
C PHE A 31 -28.30 5.62 -10.45
N LEU A 32 -28.89 5.17 -11.55
CA LEU A 32 -29.99 4.20 -11.50
C LEU A 32 -29.54 2.86 -10.95
N LEU A 33 -28.40 2.35 -11.39
CA LEU A 33 -27.84 1.09 -10.88
C LEU A 33 -27.53 1.18 -9.38
N GLU A 34 -27.01 2.29 -8.90
CA GLU A 34 -26.79 2.52 -7.47
C GLU A 34 -28.10 2.47 -6.70
N ARG A 35 -29.15 3.18 -7.16
CA ARG A 35 -30.46 3.19 -6.50
C ARG A 35 -31.17 1.83 -6.52
N LEU A 36 -31.07 1.10 -7.62
CA LEU A 36 -31.61 -0.26 -7.70
C LEU A 36 -30.85 -1.20 -6.75
N GLY A 37 -29.51 -1.07 -6.67
CA GLY A 37 -28.69 -1.83 -5.74
C GLY A 37 -29.05 -1.53 -4.28
N GLU A 38 -29.22 -0.26 -3.90
CA GLU A 38 -29.67 0.11 -2.56
C GLU A 38 -31.05 -0.47 -2.23
N ARG A 39 -31.97 -0.43 -3.19
CA ARG A 39 -33.31 -0.98 -3.02
C ARG A 39 -33.28 -2.50 -2.82
N ALA A 40 -32.55 -3.21 -3.67
CA ALA A 40 -32.37 -4.64 -3.57
C ALA A 40 -31.76 -5.07 -2.23
N SER A 41 -30.73 -4.35 -1.77
CA SER A 41 -30.07 -4.60 -0.48
C SER A 41 -30.99 -4.43 0.70
N ARG A 42 -31.91 -3.42 0.69
CA ARG A 42 -32.91 -3.23 1.76
C ARG A 42 -33.89 -4.40 1.88
N ASP A 43 -34.19 -5.05 0.78
CA ASP A 43 -35.07 -6.24 0.74
C ASP A 43 -34.30 -7.56 0.93
N GLY A 44 -33.02 -7.49 1.29
CA GLY A 44 -32.19 -8.64 1.66
C GLY A 44 -31.57 -9.38 0.47
N VAL A 45 -31.63 -8.83 -0.73
CA VAL A 45 -30.96 -9.39 -1.90
C VAL A 45 -29.45 -9.24 -1.72
N LYS A 46 -28.74 -10.35 -1.77
CA LYS A 46 -27.26 -10.35 -1.77
C LYS A 46 -26.78 -10.01 -3.18
N LEU A 47 -26.41 -8.78 -3.37
CA LEU A 47 -25.80 -8.34 -4.62
C LEU A 47 -24.43 -9.01 -4.82
N PRO A 48 -24.04 -9.29 -6.07
CA PRO A 48 -22.75 -9.90 -6.39
C PRO A 48 -21.55 -8.99 -6.06
N TYR A 49 -21.81 -7.74 -5.68
CA TYR A 49 -20.78 -6.84 -5.17
C TYR A 49 -20.92 -6.74 -3.65
N SER A 50 -19.86 -7.04 -2.95
CA SER A 50 -19.73 -6.67 -1.55
C SER A 50 -19.22 -5.23 -1.46
N VAL A 51 -19.43 -4.58 -0.29
CA VAL A 51 -18.78 -3.30 0.07
C VAL A 51 -17.26 -3.39 -0.11
N ASN A 52 -16.70 -4.58 -0.03
CA ASN A 52 -15.34 -4.90 -0.41
C ASN A 52 -15.35 -5.46 -1.84
N THR A 53 -15.21 -4.59 -2.83
CA THR A 53 -14.96 -5.04 -4.20
C THR A 53 -13.65 -5.83 -4.25
N PRO A 54 -13.60 -6.96 -4.99
CA PRO A 54 -12.32 -7.64 -5.21
C PRO A 54 -11.34 -6.62 -5.77
N TYR A 55 -10.10 -6.62 -5.21
CA TYR A 55 -9.04 -5.76 -5.73
C TYR A 55 -8.92 -5.97 -7.24
N ARG A 56 -9.16 -4.93 -7.99
CA ARG A 56 -8.95 -4.88 -9.44
C ARG A 56 -8.01 -3.74 -9.75
N ASN A 57 -6.98 -4.01 -10.51
CA ASN A 57 -6.16 -2.95 -11.08
C ASN A 57 -7.05 -2.11 -12.00
N THR A 58 -7.24 -0.85 -11.64
CA THR A 58 -7.95 0.13 -12.47
C THR A 58 -7.12 0.53 -13.69
N ILE A 59 -5.80 0.33 -13.62
CA ILE A 59 -4.88 0.52 -14.73
C ILE A 59 -4.57 -0.85 -15.32
N PRO A 60 -4.96 -1.14 -16.57
CA PRO A 60 -4.57 -2.39 -17.23
C PRO A 60 -3.05 -2.51 -17.33
N THR A 61 -2.49 -3.70 -17.15
CA THR A 61 -1.03 -3.95 -17.20
C THR A 61 -0.36 -3.43 -18.46
N ARG A 62 -1.07 -3.41 -19.58
CA ARG A 62 -0.56 -2.83 -20.85
C ARG A 62 -0.35 -1.31 -20.82
N ARG A 63 -0.98 -0.61 -19.88
CA ARG A 63 -0.85 0.85 -19.65
C ARG A 63 0.00 1.19 -18.44
N GLU A 64 0.45 0.17 -17.72
CA GLU A 64 1.31 0.37 -16.56
C GLU A 64 2.66 0.93 -17.01
N VAL A 65 3.05 2.03 -16.40
CA VAL A 65 4.36 2.63 -16.65
C VAL A 65 5.43 1.73 -16.05
N ARG A 66 6.46 1.41 -16.83
CA ARG A 66 7.58 0.63 -16.31
C ARG A 66 8.34 1.43 -15.26
N MET A 67 8.70 0.75 -14.16
CA MET A 67 9.58 1.33 -13.16
C MET A 67 10.89 1.76 -13.82
N PRO A 68 11.34 3.02 -13.58
CA PRO A 68 12.51 3.57 -14.29
C PRO A 68 13.85 3.03 -13.78
N GLY A 69 13.89 2.41 -12.60
CA GLY A 69 15.11 1.94 -11.97
C GLY A 69 15.54 0.52 -12.34
N ASP A 70 16.66 0.09 -11.78
CA ASP A 70 17.12 -1.28 -11.84
C ASP A 70 16.40 -2.12 -10.76
N LEU A 71 15.34 -2.80 -11.15
CA LEU A 71 14.52 -3.62 -10.24
C LEU A 71 15.32 -4.72 -9.54
N PHE A 72 16.38 -5.24 -10.14
CA PHE A 72 17.24 -6.26 -9.53
C PHE A 72 18.04 -5.65 -8.37
N MET A 73 18.67 -4.51 -8.62
CA MET A 73 19.44 -3.79 -7.61
C MET A 73 18.54 -3.30 -6.47
N GLU A 74 17.40 -2.71 -6.79
CA GLU A 74 16.43 -2.26 -5.78
C GLU A 74 15.92 -3.40 -4.90
N ARG A 75 15.60 -4.54 -5.50
CA ARG A 75 15.21 -5.73 -4.74
C ARG A 75 16.32 -6.19 -3.79
N ARG A 76 17.58 -6.13 -4.23
CA ARG A 76 18.74 -6.47 -3.40
C ARG A 76 18.89 -5.51 -2.23
N ILE A 77 18.84 -4.20 -2.48
CA ILE A 77 18.93 -3.16 -1.45
C ILE A 77 17.79 -3.31 -0.44
N ARG A 78 16.56 -3.45 -0.89
CA ARG A 78 15.39 -3.67 -0.03
C ARG A 78 15.54 -4.92 0.85
N SER A 79 16.11 -6.00 0.31
CA SER A 79 16.37 -7.21 1.07
C SER A 79 17.41 -6.96 2.16
N LEU A 80 18.47 -6.21 1.89
CA LEU A 80 19.48 -5.83 2.87
C LEU A 80 18.90 -4.93 3.97
N ILE A 81 18.07 -3.94 3.61
CA ILE A 81 17.38 -3.09 4.59
C ILE A 81 16.52 -3.95 5.53
N ARG A 82 15.73 -4.86 4.97
CA ARG A 82 14.88 -5.78 5.76
C ARG A 82 15.69 -6.66 6.69
N TRP A 83 16.78 -7.20 6.19
CA TRP A 83 17.68 -8.04 6.98
C TRP A 83 18.30 -7.27 8.15
N ASN A 84 18.86 -6.08 7.88
CA ASN A 84 19.47 -5.26 8.90
C ASN A 84 18.47 -4.80 9.96
N ALA A 85 17.27 -4.40 9.53
CA ALA A 85 16.20 -4.05 10.46
C ALA A 85 15.82 -5.22 11.38
N LEU A 86 15.71 -6.43 10.82
CA LEU A 86 15.42 -7.63 11.61
C LEU A 86 16.58 -7.97 12.57
N ALA A 87 17.81 -7.92 12.09
CA ALA A 87 18.99 -8.20 12.89
C ALA A 87 19.12 -7.23 14.09
N MET A 88 18.89 -5.94 13.86
CA MET A 88 18.87 -4.91 14.89
C MET A 88 17.82 -5.20 15.97
N VAL A 89 16.59 -5.50 15.57
CA VAL A 89 15.49 -5.83 16.50
C VAL A 89 15.80 -7.10 17.29
N ILE A 90 16.32 -8.15 16.63
CA ILE A 90 16.69 -9.40 17.31
C ILE A 90 17.83 -9.18 18.31
N ARG A 91 18.86 -8.40 17.95
CA ARG A 91 19.96 -8.03 18.86
C ARG A 91 19.44 -7.28 20.09
N ALA A 92 18.57 -6.29 19.88
CA ALA A 92 17.95 -5.54 20.97
C ALA A 92 17.13 -6.42 21.89
N ASN A 93 16.34 -7.36 21.35
CA ASN A 93 15.50 -8.28 22.13
C ASN A 93 16.33 -9.32 22.94
N LYS A 94 17.57 -9.60 22.53
CA LYS A 94 18.46 -10.51 23.29
C LYS A 94 19.18 -9.86 24.45
N ARG A 95 19.16 -8.52 24.53
CA ARG A 95 19.79 -7.77 25.64
C ARG A 95 18.87 -7.75 26.87
N PRO A 96 19.43 -7.83 28.10
CA PRO A 96 18.63 -7.65 29.32
C PRO A 96 17.93 -6.28 29.35
N GLY A 97 16.73 -6.22 29.90
CA GLY A 97 16.05 -4.97 30.21
C GLY A 97 14.80 -4.66 29.37
N ASP A 98 14.24 -5.63 28.64
CA ASP A 98 12.94 -5.55 27.94
C ASP A 98 12.76 -4.35 26.98
N LEU A 99 13.86 -3.74 26.55
CA LEU A 99 13.84 -2.61 25.58
C LEU A 99 13.94 -3.06 24.13
N GLY A 100 13.57 -4.31 23.85
CA GLY A 100 13.51 -4.84 22.52
C GLY A 100 12.43 -4.16 21.66
N GLY A 101 12.43 -4.41 20.38
CA GLY A 101 11.51 -3.84 19.40
C GLY A 101 10.70 -4.90 18.68
N HIS A 102 9.86 -4.42 17.77
CA HIS A 102 9.03 -5.22 16.89
C HIS A 102 9.36 -4.89 15.44
N ILE A 103 9.14 -5.86 14.55
CA ILE A 103 9.43 -5.69 13.13
C ILE A 103 8.17 -5.54 12.26
N HIS A 104 6.99 -5.84 12.82
CA HIS A 104 5.74 -5.97 12.07
C HIS A 104 5.37 -4.73 11.27
N SER A 105 5.36 -3.54 11.91
CA SER A 105 4.96 -2.29 11.26
C SER A 105 5.88 -1.98 10.08
N PHE A 106 7.19 -2.08 10.28
CA PHE A 106 8.13 -1.90 9.19
C PHE A 106 7.96 -2.94 8.09
N SER A 107 7.77 -4.21 8.43
CA SER A 107 7.59 -5.29 7.44
C SER A 107 6.40 -5.02 6.52
N SER A 108 5.31 -4.47 7.07
CA SER A 108 4.11 -4.15 6.31
C SER A 108 4.30 -3.00 5.31
N ILE A 109 5.12 -2.01 5.65
CA ILE A 109 5.33 -0.81 4.81
C ILE A 109 6.68 -0.79 4.09
N ALA A 110 7.50 -1.82 4.23
CA ALA A 110 8.88 -1.82 3.73
C ALA A 110 8.98 -1.51 2.23
N THR A 111 8.09 -2.06 1.41
CA THR A 111 8.05 -1.78 -0.03
C THR A 111 7.59 -0.36 -0.31
N LEU A 112 6.57 0.13 0.41
CA LEU A 112 6.09 1.50 0.27
C LEU A 112 7.19 2.52 0.60
N MET A 113 7.92 2.30 1.69
CA MET A 113 9.05 3.15 2.07
C MET A 113 10.15 3.13 1.02
N ASP A 114 10.50 1.94 0.51
CA ASP A 114 11.53 1.79 -0.52
C ASP A 114 11.17 2.58 -1.78
N VAL A 115 9.95 2.42 -2.26
CA VAL A 115 9.45 3.19 -3.42
C VAL A 115 9.41 4.70 -3.11
N GLY A 116 8.98 5.10 -1.91
CA GLY A 116 8.97 6.49 -1.47
C GLY A 116 10.36 7.12 -1.56
N PHE A 117 11.36 6.47 -0.98
CA PHE A 117 12.75 6.98 -0.98
C PHE A 117 13.42 6.93 -2.36
N ASN A 118 13.06 5.99 -3.21
CA ASN A 118 13.70 5.85 -4.51
C ASN A 118 13.10 6.79 -5.57
N TYR A 119 11.80 7.17 -5.46
CA TYR A 119 11.09 7.83 -6.56
C TYR A 119 10.28 9.06 -6.18
N PHE A 120 9.95 9.25 -4.91
CA PHE A 120 9.01 10.29 -4.51
C PHE A 120 9.59 11.31 -3.54
N PHE A 121 10.42 10.89 -2.59
CA PHE A 121 11.00 11.81 -1.61
C PHE A 121 12.27 12.45 -2.17
N HIS A 122 12.36 13.75 -2.02
CA HIS A 122 13.45 14.54 -2.55
C HIS A 122 14.28 15.15 -1.41
N ALA A 123 15.59 15.07 -1.55
CA ALA A 123 16.49 15.85 -0.70
C ALA A 123 16.39 17.34 -1.06
N GLY A 124 16.66 18.21 -0.09
CA GLY A 124 16.83 19.64 -0.36
C GLY A 124 18.08 19.93 -1.20
N ASP A 125 18.01 20.96 -2.02
CA ASP A 125 19.12 21.50 -2.79
C ASP A 125 19.12 23.04 -2.70
N GLU A 126 20.00 23.71 -3.44
CA GLU A 126 20.12 25.16 -3.44
C GLU A 126 18.86 25.90 -3.94
N THR A 127 17.94 25.20 -4.62
CA THR A 127 16.77 25.79 -5.27
C THR A 127 15.46 25.48 -4.58
N ARG A 128 15.43 24.42 -3.74
CA ARG A 128 14.22 24.00 -3.02
C ARG A 128 14.55 23.33 -1.69
N GLU A 129 13.64 23.46 -0.75
CA GLU A 129 13.67 22.69 0.49
C GLU A 129 13.41 21.19 0.22
N GLY A 130 13.98 20.30 1.03
CA GLY A 130 13.73 18.86 0.96
C GLY A 130 12.38 18.49 1.53
N ASP A 131 11.91 17.31 1.14
CA ASP A 131 10.69 16.76 1.69
C ASP A 131 10.88 16.38 3.17
N LEU A 132 9.90 16.73 4.00
CA LEU A 132 9.85 16.30 5.39
C LEU A 132 9.05 15.01 5.51
N VAL A 133 9.73 13.91 5.82
CA VAL A 133 9.09 12.59 5.95
C VAL A 133 8.93 12.26 7.43
N TYR A 134 7.69 12.13 7.89
CA TYR A 134 7.36 11.78 9.26
C TYR A 134 7.08 10.29 9.39
N ILE A 135 7.95 9.57 10.09
CA ILE A 135 7.89 8.12 10.22
C ILE A 135 7.39 7.74 11.61
N GLN A 136 6.38 6.86 11.67
CA GLN A 136 5.93 6.29 12.93
C GLN A 136 7.07 5.52 13.63
N GLY A 137 7.24 5.71 14.93
CA GLY A 137 8.31 5.07 15.71
C GLY A 137 8.36 3.55 15.58
N HIS A 138 7.22 2.86 15.46
CA HIS A 138 7.15 1.41 15.24
C HIS A 138 7.73 0.97 13.88
N SER A 139 7.86 1.87 12.94
CA SER A 139 8.44 1.63 11.62
C SER A 139 9.90 2.08 11.51
N SER A 140 10.44 2.69 12.55
CA SER A 140 11.82 3.22 12.60
C SER A 140 12.92 2.19 12.32
N PRO A 141 12.76 0.87 12.61
CA PRO A 141 13.80 -0.10 12.25
C PRO A 141 14.23 -0.03 10.78
N GLY A 142 13.30 0.23 9.87
CA GLY A 142 13.61 0.37 8.46
C GLY A 142 14.41 1.62 8.12
N ILE A 143 14.12 2.74 8.79
CA ILE A 143 14.87 3.99 8.59
C ILE A 143 16.30 3.84 9.11
N TYR A 144 16.49 3.31 10.31
CA TYR A 144 17.83 3.09 10.85
C TYR A 144 18.64 2.13 9.99
N ALA A 145 18.03 1.02 9.54
CA ALA A 145 18.69 0.07 8.66
C ALA A 145 19.07 0.71 7.30
N ARG A 146 18.23 1.58 6.74
CA ARG A 146 18.53 2.33 5.52
C ARG A 146 19.67 3.32 5.76
N SER A 147 19.59 4.11 6.82
CA SER A 147 20.63 5.09 7.18
C SER A 147 21.99 4.43 7.43
N PHE A 148 22.00 3.22 7.97
CA PHE A 148 23.22 2.43 8.09
C PHE A 148 23.82 2.05 6.73
N LEU A 149 23.00 1.56 5.80
CA LEU A 149 23.47 1.23 4.44
C LEU A 149 23.93 2.46 3.66
N GLU A 150 23.38 3.62 3.96
CA GLU A 150 23.80 4.90 3.41
C GLU A 150 25.07 5.49 4.07
N GLY A 151 25.62 4.78 5.08
CA GLY A 151 26.80 5.22 5.81
C GLY A 151 26.54 6.38 6.80
N ARG A 152 25.29 6.66 7.13
CA ARG A 152 24.88 7.74 8.04
C ARG A 152 24.86 7.31 9.50
N LEU A 153 24.76 6.01 9.77
CA LEU A 153 24.80 5.41 11.10
C LEU A 153 25.86 4.32 11.14
N THR A 154 26.48 4.14 12.30
CA THR A 154 27.40 3.07 12.58
C THR A 154 26.71 1.81 13.15
N GLU A 155 27.40 0.67 13.17
CA GLU A 155 26.87 -0.54 13.81
C GLU A 155 26.64 -0.33 15.30
N GLU A 156 27.51 0.41 15.98
CA GLU A 156 27.36 0.75 17.40
C GLU A 156 26.09 1.56 17.66
N GLN A 157 25.79 2.55 16.80
CA GLN A 157 24.55 3.32 16.90
C GLN A 157 23.31 2.44 16.66
N LEU A 158 23.37 1.50 15.74
CA LEU A 158 22.28 0.53 15.56
C LEU A 158 22.11 -0.40 16.77
N ASP A 159 23.21 -0.78 17.39
CA ASP A 159 23.19 -1.59 18.62
C ASP A 159 22.56 -0.84 19.81
N ASN A 160 22.58 0.48 19.80
CA ASN A 160 21.88 1.33 20.78
C ASN A 160 20.41 1.59 20.43
N PHE A 161 19.83 0.83 19.50
CA PHE A 161 18.41 0.94 19.17
C PHE A 161 17.52 0.91 20.43
N ARG A 162 16.66 1.94 20.57
CA ARG A 162 15.83 2.24 21.76
C ARG A 162 16.60 2.54 23.05
N ARG A 163 17.89 2.82 22.93
CA ARG A 163 18.78 3.21 24.03
C ARG A 163 19.59 4.45 23.68
N GLU A 164 19.03 5.29 22.83
CA GLU A 164 19.72 6.47 22.27
C GLU A 164 20.12 7.47 23.37
N VAL A 165 19.40 7.47 24.51
CA VAL A 165 19.71 8.33 25.66
C VAL A 165 20.95 7.82 26.41
N ASP A 166 21.23 6.53 26.36
CA ASP A 166 22.36 5.88 27.05
C ASP A 166 23.61 5.84 26.17
N GLY A 167 23.47 6.10 24.86
CA GLY A 167 24.56 6.14 23.89
C GLY A 167 25.08 7.58 23.71
N ASN A 168 26.37 7.78 23.92
CA ASN A 168 27.06 9.02 23.59
C ASN A 168 27.16 9.23 22.08
#